data_04c92673933fb8c3cacc1424bc78ff11
#
_entry.id   04c92673933fb8c3cacc1424bc78ff11
#
_cell.length_a   1.000
_cell.length_b   1.000
_cell.length_c   1.000
_cell.angle_alpha   90.00
_cell.angle_beta   90.00
_cell.angle_gamma   90.00
#
_symmetry.space_group_name_H-M   'P 1'
#
loop_
_entity.id
_entity.type
_entity.pdbx_description
1 polymer ?
#
loop_
_entity_poly.entity_id
_entity_poly.type
_entity_poly.pdbx_seq_one_letter_code
_entity_poly.pdbx_strand_id
1 'polypeptide(L)'
;GIDIYTSAKVTEITADSVRFEKDGKVQELPAEQVLMAVGRGPSLAGIDTEALGIRTERGAIVTDETLKTSVEGIYAIGDVNGKAMLAHTASMEGIVAVENICGEKAVMDYSKIPSAIYIQPEIASVGLTEKQAAEKYGKIKVGKFPLMANGKAKVAGEERGLVKVIAEARYGEIVGVHLYCIHATDMIAEAVVAMKLESTAEEVAMAIHPHPTVSEIMHEAM
;
A
#
# COMPACT_ATOMS: atom_id res chain seq x y z
N GLY A 1 -11.15 17.33 -20.29
CA GLY A 1 -9.95 16.55 -20.25
C GLY A 1 -8.96 17.10 -19.26
N ILE A 2 -7.99 16.29 -18.87
CA ILE A 2 -6.84 16.70 -18.05
C ILE A 2 -5.60 16.41 -18.89
N ASP A 3 -4.73 17.40 -19.03
CA ASP A 3 -3.44 17.20 -19.70
C ASP A 3 -2.45 16.58 -18.71
N ILE A 4 -1.78 15.51 -19.13
CA ILE A 4 -0.81 14.78 -18.30
C ILE A 4 0.58 14.86 -18.93
N TYR A 5 1.51 15.41 -18.19
CA TYR A 5 2.92 15.52 -18.60
C TYR A 5 3.78 14.55 -17.78
N THR A 6 4.06 13.38 -18.34
CA THR A 6 4.96 12.39 -17.72
C THR A 6 6.42 12.75 -17.96
N SER A 7 7.32 12.32 -17.06
CA SER A 7 8.77 12.62 -17.15
C SER A 7 9.07 14.12 -17.24
N ALA A 8 8.21 14.94 -16.61
CA ALA A 8 8.35 16.39 -16.55
C ALA A 8 8.93 16.79 -15.18
N LYS A 9 10.01 17.55 -15.17
CA LYS A 9 10.65 18.08 -13.96
C LYS A 9 10.22 19.52 -13.76
N VAL A 10 9.38 19.78 -12.75
CA VAL A 10 9.03 21.14 -12.37
C VAL A 10 10.27 21.88 -11.87
N THR A 11 10.56 23.03 -12.46
CA THR A 11 11.74 23.84 -12.16
C THR A 11 11.40 25.14 -11.42
N GLU A 12 10.21 25.69 -11.65
CA GLU A 12 9.78 26.94 -11.03
C GLU A 12 8.25 26.99 -10.91
N ILE A 13 7.77 27.61 -9.84
CA ILE A 13 6.36 27.96 -9.64
C ILE A 13 6.33 29.47 -9.39
N THR A 14 5.60 30.21 -10.23
CA THR A 14 5.38 31.64 -10.08
C THR A 14 3.97 31.93 -9.53
N ALA A 15 3.57 33.18 -9.45
CA ALA A 15 2.24 33.55 -9.01
C ALA A 15 1.12 33.12 -9.99
N ASP A 16 1.44 32.93 -11.26
CA ASP A 16 0.50 32.73 -12.35
C ASP A 16 0.88 31.61 -13.34
N SER A 17 2.02 30.92 -13.11
CA SER A 17 2.49 29.86 -14.00
C SER A 17 3.33 28.80 -13.31
N VAL A 18 3.48 27.64 -13.96
CA VAL A 18 4.41 26.56 -13.61
C VAL A 18 5.33 26.30 -14.78
N ARG A 19 6.64 26.32 -14.52
CA ARG A 19 7.69 25.97 -15.50
C ARG A 19 8.20 24.56 -15.22
N PHE A 20 8.36 23.77 -16.26
CA PHE A 20 8.92 22.43 -16.18
C PHE A 20 9.78 22.11 -17.38
N GLU A 21 10.74 21.23 -17.19
CA GLU A 21 11.58 20.67 -18.22
C GLU A 21 11.05 19.30 -18.65
N LYS A 22 10.88 19.11 -19.96
CA LYS A 22 10.53 17.83 -20.57
C LYS A 22 11.30 17.69 -21.88
N ASP A 23 11.94 16.53 -22.07
CA ASP A 23 12.73 16.21 -23.27
C ASP A 23 13.79 17.29 -23.59
N GLY A 24 14.45 17.85 -22.56
CA GLY A 24 15.45 18.90 -22.67
C GLY A 24 14.92 20.29 -23.07
N LYS A 25 13.59 20.47 -23.04
CA LYS A 25 12.95 21.76 -23.35
C LYS A 25 12.19 22.28 -22.13
N VAL A 26 12.38 23.55 -21.83
CA VAL A 26 11.59 24.26 -20.82
C VAL A 26 10.24 24.62 -21.43
N GLN A 27 9.17 24.30 -20.72
CA GLN A 27 7.80 24.65 -21.03
C GLN A 27 7.20 25.44 -19.86
N GLU A 28 6.23 26.30 -20.15
CA GLU A 28 5.52 27.07 -19.15
C GLU A 28 4.00 26.92 -19.38
N LEU A 29 3.28 26.66 -18.30
CA LEU A 29 1.82 26.56 -18.29
C LEU A 29 1.24 27.59 -17.34
N PRO A 30 0.21 28.34 -17.76
CA PRO A 30 -0.51 29.21 -16.84
C PRO A 30 -1.22 28.38 -15.77
N ALA A 31 -1.19 28.87 -14.52
CA ALA A 31 -1.82 28.21 -13.39
C ALA A 31 -2.30 29.25 -12.37
N GLU A 32 -3.59 29.28 -12.10
CA GLU A 32 -4.17 30.12 -11.05
C GLU A 32 -3.98 29.51 -9.64
N GLN A 33 -3.89 28.18 -9.59
CA GLN A 33 -3.64 27.42 -8.36
C GLN A 33 -2.73 26.23 -8.64
N VAL A 34 -1.84 25.92 -7.72
CA VAL A 34 -0.92 24.79 -7.81
C VAL A 34 -1.06 23.89 -6.59
N LEU A 35 -1.39 22.63 -6.82
CA LEU A 35 -1.40 21.61 -5.77
C LEU A 35 -0.05 20.88 -5.75
N MET A 36 0.67 20.99 -4.64
CA MET A 36 1.88 20.23 -4.39
C MET A 36 1.53 18.83 -3.86
N ALA A 37 1.61 17.82 -4.74
CA ALA A 37 1.31 16.42 -4.42
C ALA A 37 2.51 15.51 -4.75
N VAL A 38 3.72 15.96 -4.45
CA VAL A 38 5.00 15.32 -4.85
C VAL A 38 5.48 14.24 -3.89
N GLY A 39 4.64 13.83 -2.94
CA GLY A 39 4.94 12.81 -1.94
C GLY A 39 5.18 13.38 -0.54
N ARG A 40 5.55 12.50 0.37
CA ARG A 40 5.85 12.78 1.77
C ARG A 40 7.26 12.29 2.10
N GLY A 41 7.85 12.86 3.12
CA GLY A 41 9.13 12.44 3.67
C GLY A 41 9.09 12.46 5.20
N PRO A 42 10.03 11.75 5.85
CA PRO A 42 10.20 11.83 7.30
C PRO A 42 10.45 13.27 7.74
N SER A 43 9.91 13.64 8.90
CA SER A 43 10.21 14.93 9.53
C SER A 43 10.83 14.68 10.90
N LEU A 44 12.05 15.18 11.10
CA LEU A 44 12.79 15.11 12.34
C LEU A 44 12.80 16.47 13.07
N ALA A 45 11.88 17.38 12.70
CA ALA A 45 11.78 18.70 13.31
C ALA A 45 11.61 18.59 14.84
N GLY A 46 12.48 19.24 15.59
CA GLY A 46 12.49 19.21 17.06
C GLY A 46 13.22 18.02 17.69
N ILE A 47 13.81 17.11 16.89
CA ILE A 47 14.64 16.01 17.40
C ILE A 47 16.09 16.22 16.96
N ASP A 48 16.99 16.42 17.91
CA ASP A 48 18.42 16.49 17.65
C ASP A 48 18.99 15.06 17.62
N THR A 49 18.88 14.42 16.45
CA THR A 49 19.32 13.04 16.25
C THR A 49 20.85 12.88 16.41
N GLU A 50 21.62 13.92 16.10
CA GLU A 50 23.08 13.91 16.23
C GLU A 50 23.49 13.94 17.71
N ALA A 51 22.93 14.86 18.49
CA ALA A 51 23.20 14.94 19.93
C ALA A 51 22.75 13.69 20.69
N LEU A 52 21.69 13.02 20.21
CA LEU A 52 21.21 11.75 20.77
C LEU A 52 21.97 10.52 20.28
N GLY A 53 22.84 10.62 19.28
CA GLY A 53 23.53 9.48 18.67
C GLY A 53 22.63 8.58 17.84
N ILE A 54 21.48 9.07 17.40
CA ILE A 54 20.51 8.31 16.61
C ILE A 54 20.96 8.30 15.14
N ARG A 55 21.14 7.12 14.56
CA ARG A 55 21.52 6.97 13.15
C ARG A 55 20.35 7.31 12.24
N THR A 56 20.63 8.15 11.24
CA THR A 56 19.66 8.51 10.19
C THR A 56 20.20 8.17 8.81
N GLU A 57 19.31 7.81 7.89
CA GLU A 57 19.61 7.61 6.47
C GLU A 57 18.50 8.26 5.62
N ARG A 58 18.89 9.07 4.64
CA ARG A 58 17.96 9.78 3.74
C ARG A 58 16.87 10.57 4.48
N GLY A 59 17.21 11.14 5.64
CA GLY A 59 16.29 11.91 6.46
C GLY A 59 15.36 11.10 7.37
N ALA A 60 15.47 9.77 7.39
CA ALA A 60 14.71 8.87 8.24
C ALA A 60 15.56 8.31 9.38
N ILE A 61 14.97 8.00 10.52
CA ILE A 61 15.60 7.27 11.62
C ILE A 61 15.73 5.79 11.22
N VAL A 62 16.95 5.26 11.26
CA VAL A 62 17.21 3.85 10.98
C VAL A 62 16.77 2.99 12.15
N THR A 63 15.95 1.97 11.88
CA THR A 63 15.52 0.97 12.87
C THR A 63 15.77 -0.44 12.37
N ASP A 64 15.96 -1.37 13.30
CA ASP A 64 15.95 -2.80 13.01
C ASP A 64 14.50 -3.32 12.80
N GLU A 65 14.35 -4.65 12.72
CA GLU A 65 13.06 -5.32 12.54
C GLU A 65 12.15 -5.26 13.78
N THR A 66 12.72 -4.96 14.95
CA THR A 66 12.02 -4.76 16.23
C THR A 66 11.72 -3.29 16.51
N LEU A 67 12.01 -2.40 15.54
CA LEU A 67 11.84 -0.94 15.59
C LEU A 67 12.78 -0.19 16.54
N LYS A 68 13.83 -0.86 17.05
CA LYS A 68 14.89 -0.23 17.82
C LYS A 68 15.76 0.66 16.95
N THR A 69 16.13 1.80 17.47
CA THR A 69 17.13 2.69 16.86
C THR A 69 18.56 2.22 17.17
N SER A 70 19.56 2.98 16.74
CA SER A 70 20.96 2.78 17.12
C SER A 70 21.25 3.04 18.61
N VAL A 71 20.29 3.61 19.33
CA VAL A 71 20.43 3.97 20.75
C VAL A 71 19.54 3.07 21.59
N GLU A 72 20.13 2.44 22.60
CA GLU A 72 19.39 1.55 23.49
C GLU A 72 18.23 2.28 24.20
N GLY A 73 17.06 1.63 24.27
CA GLY A 73 15.86 2.19 24.90
C GLY A 73 15.09 3.18 24.02
N ILE A 74 15.58 3.50 22.81
CA ILE A 74 14.88 4.39 21.88
C ILE A 74 14.36 3.59 20.67
N TYR A 75 13.08 3.74 20.41
CA TYR A 75 12.37 3.14 19.28
C TYR A 75 11.85 4.24 18.35
N ALA A 76 11.72 3.95 17.06
CA ALA A 76 11.13 4.90 16.09
C ALA A 76 10.09 4.20 15.24
N ILE A 77 8.86 4.73 15.26
CA ILE A 77 7.68 4.20 14.57
C ILE A 77 7.04 5.26 13.66
N GLY A 78 6.29 4.80 12.67
CA GLY A 78 5.58 5.65 11.72
C GLY A 78 6.49 6.37 10.74
N ASP A 79 6.01 7.48 10.20
CA ASP A 79 6.64 8.21 9.09
C ASP A 79 8.13 8.54 9.34
N VAL A 80 8.51 8.71 10.59
CA VAL A 80 9.87 9.10 11.00
C VAL A 80 10.93 8.03 10.66
N ASN A 81 10.54 6.74 10.59
CA ASN A 81 11.46 5.66 10.19
C ASN A 81 11.53 5.45 8.67
N GLY A 82 10.67 6.11 7.90
CA GLY A 82 10.69 6.10 6.42
C GLY A 82 10.36 4.77 5.74
N LYS A 83 9.95 3.74 6.49
CA LYS A 83 9.69 2.39 5.94
C LYS A 83 8.35 2.31 5.20
N ALA A 84 7.26 2.74 5.86
CA ALA A 84 5.93 2.79 5.28
C ALA A 84 5.12 3.92 5.92
N MET A 85 4.96 5.02 5.19
CA MET A 85 4.31 6.25 5.70
C MET A 85 2.78 6.14 5.61
N LEU A 86 2.22 5.19 6.40
CA LEU A 86 0.80 4.86 6.46
C LEU A 86 0.36 4.76 7.93
N ALA A 87 -0.76 5.38 8.29
CA ALA A 87 -1.25 5.45 9.66
C ALA A 87 -1.47 4.05 10.29
N HIS A 88 -2.06 3.12 9.54
CA HIS A 88 -2.29 1.76 10.00
C HIS A 88 -0.99 0.97 10.20
N THR A 89 0.04 1.25 9.40
CA THR A 89 1.39 0.67 9.61
C THR A 89 2.02 1.22 10.87
N ALA A 90 1.97 2.54 11.09
CA ALA A 90 2.48 3.19 12.30
C ALA A 90 1.82 2.64 13.57
N SER A 91 0.51 2.36 13.53
CA SER A 91 -0.21 1.75 14.65
C SER A 91 0.30 0.35 14.97
N MET A 92 0.54 -0.49 13.96
CA MET A 92 1.08 -1.84 14.16
C MET A 92 2.55 -1.79 14.61
N GLU A 93 3.36 -0.90 14.06
CA GLU A 93 4.73 -0.65 14.51
C GLU A 93 4.75 -0.26 15.99
N GLY A 94 3.78 0.55 16.46
CA GLY A 94 3.63 0.90 17.88
C GLY A 94 3.40 -0.32 18.76
N ILE A 95 2.55 -1.25 18.34
CA ILE A 95 2.30 -2.51 19.04
C ILE A 95 3.58 -3.33 19.12
N VAL A 96 4.24 -3.56 17.99
CA VAL A 96 5.49 -4.33 17.91
C VAL A 96 6.58 -3.71 18.79
N ALA A 97 6.72 -2.38 18.80
CA ALA A 97 7.69 -1.69 19.64
C ALA A 97 7.39 -1.90 21.12
N VAL A 98 6.12 -1.78 21.55
CA VAL A 98 5.71 -1.97 22.97
C VAL A 98 5.89 -3.42 23.40
N GLU A 99 5.55 -4.40 22.57
CA GLU A 99 5.80 -5.82 22.86
C GLU A 99 7.30 -6.08 23.13
N ASN A 100 8.19 -5.53 22.30
CA ASN A 100 9.63 -5.63 22.52
C ASN A 100 10.10 -4.89 23.78
N ILE A 101 9.52 -3.75 24.13
CA ILE A 101 9.81 -3.03 25.38
C ILE A 101 9.39 -3.89 26.59
N CYS A 102 8.31 -4.64 26.47
CA CYS A 102 7.80 -5.55 27.52
C CYS A 102 8.55 -6.88 27.58
N GLY A 103 9.52 -7.12 26.71
CA GLY A 103 10.36 -8.32 26.71
C GLY A 103 9.88 -9.46 25.81
N GLU A 104 8.81 -9.23 25.04
CA GLU A 104 8.40 -10.14 23.99
C GLU A 104 9.34 -10.06 22.77
N LYS A 105 9.21 -11.03 21.86
CA LYS A 105 9.97 -11.05 20.61
C LYS A 105 9.02 -10.83 19.43
N ALA A 106 8.71 -9.59 19.15
CA ALA A 106 7.87 -9.20 18.04
C ALA A 106 8.68 -8.57 16.91
N VAL A 107 8.31 -8.87 15.67
CA VAL A 107 8.89 -8.27 14.46
C VAL A 107 7.81 -7.76 13.54
N MET A 108 8.09 -6.68 12.83
CA MET A 108 7.15 -6.09 11.88
C MET A 108 7.20 -6.83 10.53
N ASP A 109 6.07 -7.38 10.11
CA ASP A 109 5.91 -7.98 8.77
C ASP A 109 5.39 -6.93 7.77
N TYR A 110 6.30 -6.31 7.04
CA TYR A 110 5.96 -5.32 6.01
C TYR A 110 5.40 -5.94 4.72
N SER A 111 5.44 -7.26 4.54
CA SER A 111 4.97 -7.92 3.33
C SER A 111 3.44 -7.98 3.20
N LYS A 112 2.74 -7.75 4.30
CA LYS A 112 1.28 -7.87 4.41
C LYS A 112 0.59 -6.54 4.76
N ILE A 113 1.24 -5.41 4.44
CA ILE A 113 0.66 -4.08 4.62
C ILE A 113 -0.26 -3.77 3.45
N PRO A 114 -1.54 -3.46 3.69
CA PRO A 114 -2.44 -3.04 2.62
C PRO A 114 -2.13 -1.62 2.16
N SER A 115 -2.24 -1.40 0.86
CA SER A 115 -2.25 -0.07 0.24
C SER A 115 -3.67 0.27 -0.20
N ALA A 116 -4.12 1.49 0.08
CA ALA A 116 -5.46 1.97 -0.25
C ALA A 116 -5.38 3.33 -0.97
N ILE A 117 -6.11 3.45 -2.09
CA ILE A 117 -6.23 4.68 -2.88
C ILE A 117 -7.70 5.02 -3.00
N TYR A 118 -8.09 6.14 -2.40
CA TYR A 118 -9.48 6.59 -2.22
C TYR A 118 -9.98 7.41 -3.41
N ILE A 119 -9.90 6.82 -4.61
CA ILE A 119 -10.49 7.36 -5.84
C ILE A 119 -11.85 6.67 -6.12
N GLN A 120 -12.51 7.02 -7.23
CA GLN A 120 -13.80 6.44 -7.64
C GLN A 120 -13.67 5.77 -9.02
N PRO A 121 -13.73 4.43 -9.15
CA PRO A 121 -13.72 3.42 -8.09
C PRO A 121 -12.40 3.37 -7.30
N GLU A 122 -12.44 2.79 -6.09
CA GLU A 122 -11.27 2.66 -5.22
C GLU A 122 -10.26 1.64 -5.73
N ILE A 123 -9.00 1.78 -5.29
CA ILE A 123 -7.98 0.75 -5.52
C ILE A 123 -7.41 0.33 -4.16
N ALA A 124 -7.28 -0.98 -3.95
CA ALA A 124 -6.59 -1.51 -2.81
C ALA A 124 -5.75 -2.73 -3.18
N SER A 125 -4.66 -2.93 -2.48
CA SER A 125 -3.79 -4.08 -2.73
C SER A 125 -3.02 -4.50 -1.48
N VAL A 126 -2.67 -5.77 -1.41
CA VAL A 126 -1.76 -6.32 -0.40
C VAL A 126 -0.90 -7.41 -1.04
N GLY A 127 0.35 -7.55 -0.59
CA GLY A 127 1.27 -8.58 -1.04
C GLY A 127 1.90 -8.27 -2.40
N LEU A 128 2.23 -9.33 -3.13
CA LEU A 128 3.05 -9.27 -4.34
C LEU A 128 2.22 -8.99 -5.59
N THR A 129 2.80 -8.25 -6.52
CA THR A 129 2.30 -8.18 -7.89
C THR A 129 2.53 -9.51 -8.61
N GLU A 130 1.81 -9.74 -9.71
CA GLU A 130 1.96 -10.94 -10.55
C GLU A 130 3.42 -11.16 -10.99
N LYS A 131 4.11 -10.08 -11.36
CA LYS A 131 5.53 -10.12 -11.74
C LYS A 131 6.43 -10.52 -10.56
N GLN A 132 6.27 -9.88 -9.40
CA GLN A 132 7.06 -10.19 -8.20
C GLN A 132 6.81 -11.61 -7.69
N ALA A 133 5.56 -12.08 -7.74
CA ALA A 133 5.20 -13.43 -7.34
C ALA A 133 5.84 -14.48 -8.28
N ALA A 134 5.80 -14.23 -9.60
CA ALA A 134 6.47 -15.09 -10.58
C ALA A 134 8.00 -15.12 -10.40
N GLU A 135 8.61 -13.97 -10.11
CA GLU A 135 10.05 -13.90 -9.83
C GLU A 135 10.43 -14.66 -8.55
N LYS A 136 9.60 -14.58 -7.50
CA LYS A 136 9.87 -15.21 -6.19
C LYS A 136 9.58 -16.72 -6.16
N TYR A 137 8.44 -17.13 -6.73
CA TYR A 137 7.93 -18.50 -6.61
C TYR A 137 8.05 -19.31 -7.91
N GLY A 138 8.37 -18.70 -9.04
CA GLY A 138 8.41 -19.30 -10.36
C GLY A 138 7.02 -19.58 -10.89
N LYS A 139 6.37 -20.66 -10.44
CA LYS A 139 5.00 -20.99 -10.85
C LYS A 139 3.97 -20.36 -9.92
N ILE A 140 3.01 -19.66 -10.50
CA ILE A 140 1.90 -19.02 -9.78
C ILE A 140 0.57 -19.38 -10.44
N LYS A 141 -0.52 -19.21 -9.68
CA LYS A 141 -1.89 -19.22 -10.17
C LYS A 141 -2.44 -17.80 -10.04
N VAL A 142 -3.21 -17.35 -11.02
CA VAL A 142 -3.80 -16.00 -11.02
C VAL A 142 -5.28 -16.12 -11.35
N GLY A 143 -6.10 -15.79 -10.36
CA GLY A 143 -7.54 -15.66 -10.53
C GLY A 143 -7.91 -14.20 -10.79
N LYS A 144 -8.93 -13.97 -11.61
CA LYS A 144 -9.45 -12.65 -11.95
C LYS A 144 -10.95 -12.70 -12.09
N PHE A 145 -11.63 -11.73 -11.46
CA PHE A 145 -13.07 -11.60 -11.61
C PHE A 145 -13.46 -10.14 -11.94
N PRO A 146 -14.17 -9.89 -13.05
CA PRO A 146 -14.59 -8.55 -13.42
C PRO A 146 -15.81 -8.12 -12.60
N LEU A 147 -15.80 -6.89 -12.07
CA LEU A 147 -16.88 -6.36 -11.23
C LEU A 147 -18.24 -6.34 -11.94
N MET A 148 -18.26 -6.15 -13.25
CA MET A 148 -19.49 -6.15 -14.06
C MET A 148 -20.31 -7.46 -13.97
N ALA A 149 -19.70 -8.55 -13.52
CA ALA A 149 -20.38 -9.82 -13.29
C ALA A 149 -21.05 -9.91 -11.90
N ASN A 150 -20.74 -8.96 -10.98
CA ASN A 150 -21.30 -8.94 -9.63
C ASN A 150 -22.67 -8.26 -9.59
N GLY A 151 -23.69 -8.95 -9.03
CA GLY A 151 -25.04 -8.43 -8.95
C GLY A 151 -25.20 -7.19 -8.08
N LYS A 152 -24.48 -7.10 -6.96
CA LYS A 152 -24.54 -5.95 -6.05
C LYS A 152 -23.90 -4.70 -6.66
N ALA A 153 -22.84 -4.87 -7.44
CA ALA A 153 -22.21 -3.78 -8.17
C ALA A 153 -23.17 -3.16 -9.19
N LYS A 154 -23.94 -4.00 -9.90
CA LYS A 154 -25.02 -3.53 -10.81
C LYS A 154 -26.10 -2.74 -10.08
N VAL A 155 -26.55 -3.23 -8.93
CA VAL A 155 -27.53 -2.51 -8.10
C VAL A 155 -27.00 -1.17 -7.61
N ALA A 156 -25.70 -1.10 -7.31
CA ALA A 156 -25.04 0.13 -6.89
C ALA A 156 -24.74 1.10 -8.05
N GLY A 157 -24.90 0.67 -9.30
CA GLY A 157 -24.63 1.48 -10.49
C GLY A 157 -23.14 1.72 -10.77
N GLU A 158 -22.23 0.89 -10.19
CA GLU A 158 -20.80 0.99 -10.43
C GLU A 158 -20.24 -0.40 -10.76
N GLU A 159 -20.13 -0.68 -12.05
CA GLU A 159 -19.70 -1.97 -12.58
C GLU A 159 -18.22 -1.96 -13.02
N ARG A 160 -17.54 -0.81 -12.93
CA ARG A 160 -16.12 -0.70 -13.31
C ARG A 160 -15.25 -1.36 -12.25
N GLY A 161 -14.50 -2.33 -12.67
CA GLY A 161 -13.55 -2.92 -11.74
C GLY A 161 -13.13 -4.34 -12.03
N LEU A 162 -12.18 -4.78 -11.22
CA LEU A 162 -11.55 -6.08 -11.31
C LEU A 162 -11.00 -6.47 -9.95
N VAL A 163 -11.14 -7.72 -9.59
CA VAL A 163 -10.37 -8.36 -8.53
C VAL A 163 -9.34 -9.29 -9.16
N LYS A 164 -8.13 -9.27 -8.64
CA LYS A 164 -7.07 -10.20 -9.00
C LYS A 164 -6.50 -10.83 -7.73
N VAL A 165 -6.47 -12.14 -7.68
CA VAL A 165 -5.83 -12.94 -6.65
C VAL A 165 -4.65 -13.68 -7.24
N ILE A 166 -3.53 -13.71 -6.51
CA ILE A 166 -2.29 -14.36 -6.90
C ILE A 166 -1.95 -15.37 -5.81
N ALA A 167 -1.85 -16.63 -6.18
CA ALA A 167 -1.43 -17.70 -5.28
C ALA A 167 -0.16 -18.37 -5.80
N GLU A 168 0.74 -18.79 -4.91
CA GLU A 168 1.84 -19.65 -5.30
C GLU A 168 1.30 -21.06 -5.69
N ALA A 169 1.95 -21.74 -6.64
CA ALA A 169 1.35 -22.91 -7.26
C ALA A 169 1.53 -24.22 -6.47
N ARG A 170 2.44 -24.25 -5.47
CA ARG A 170 2.79 -25.49 -4.75
C ARG A 170 1.74 -25.85 -3.70
N TYR A 171 1.38 -24.89 -2.88
CA TYR A 171 0.41 -25.07 -1.78
C TYR A 171 -0.89 -24.31 -2.02
N GLY A 172 -0.89 -23.35 -2.94
CA GLY A 172 -2.04 -22.49 -3.22
C GLY A 172 -2.15 -21.32 -2.25
N GLU A 173 -1.08 -20.99 -1.48
CA GLU A 173 -1.06 -19.86 -0.56
C GLU A 173 -1.27 -18.55 -1.30
N ILE A 174 -2.14 -17.70 -0.78
CA ILE A 174 -2.39 -16.37 -1.32
C ILE A 174 -1.19 -15.47 -1.02
N VAL A 175 -0.55 -14.97 -2.08
CA VAL A 175 0.65 -14.14 -1.98
C VAL A 175 0.45 -12.71 -2.46
N GLY A 176 -0.71 -12.41 -3.04
CA GLY A 176 -1.07 -11.06 -3.45
C GLY A 176 -2.53 -10.93 -3.86
N VAL A 177 -3.16 -9.81 -3.48
CA VAL A 177 -4.54 -9.46 -3.86
C VAL A 177 -4.58 -8.00 -4.29
N HIS A 178 -5.24 -7.74 -5.41
CA HIS A 178 -5.39 -6.42 -6.01
C HIS A 178 -6.84 -6.18 -6.39
N LEU A 179 -7.42 -5.13 -5.83
CA LEU A 179 -8.80 -4.73 -6.01
C LEU A 179 -8.86 -3.39 -6.73
N TYR A 180 -9.67 -3.29 -7.75
CA TYR A 180 -10.11 -2.05 -8.37
C TYR A 180 -11.63 -2.09 -8.46
N CYS A 181 -12.34 -1.53 -7.48
CA CYS A 181 -13.80 -1.60 -7.41
C CYS A 181 -14.33 -0.65 -6.33
N ILE A 182 -15.65 -0.50 -6.24
CA ILE A 182 -16.29 0.12 -5.08
C ILE A 182 -15.98 -0.73 -3.83
N HIS A 183 -15.78 -0.08 -2.69
CA HIS A 183 -15.45 -0.70 -1.40
C HIS A 183 -14.13 -1.49 -1.38
N ALA A 184 -13.23 -1.28 -2.34
CA ALA A 184 -11.95 -1.99 -2.37
C ALA A 184 -11.12 -1.77 -1.09
N THR A 185 -11.14 -0.55 -0.55
CA THR A 185 -10.39 -0.15 0.64
C THR A 185 -10.91 -0.79 1.93
N ASP A 186 -12.21 -1.12 1.99
CA ASP A 186 -12.80 -1.88 3.09
C ASP A 186 -12.55 -3.38 2.92
N MET A 187 -12.72 -3.89 1.71
CA MET A 187 -12.64 -5.32 1.40
C MET A 187 -11.22 -5.88 1.48
N ILE A 188 -10.19 -5.07 1.27
CA ILE A 188 -8.79 -5.55 1.30
C ILE A 188 -8.41 -6.17 2.66
N ALA A 189 -9.09 -5.81 3.73
CA ALA A 189 -8.84 -6.35 5.06
C ALA A 189 -9.06 -7.87 5.13
N GLU A 190 -10.02 -8.41 4.37
CA GLU A 190 -10.24 -9.85 4.24
C GLU A 190 -8.99 -10.55 3.67
N ALA A 191 -8.42 -10.00 2.60
CA ALA A 191 -7.18 -10.52 2.02
C ALA A 191 -5.99 -10.44 2.99
N VAL A 192 -5.87 -9.35 3.76
CA VAL A 192 -4.82 -9.20 4.78
C VAL A 192 -4.92 -10.29 5.84
N VAL A 193 -6.15 -10.58 6.33
CA VAL A 193 -6.39 -11.64 7.32
C VAL A 193 -6.06 -13.01 6.73
N ALA A 194 -6.56 -13.31 5.52
CA ALA A 194 -6.26 -14.56 4.84
C ALA A 194 -4.75 -14.78 4.66
N MET A 195 -4.03 -13.77 4.17
CA MET A 195 -2.57 -13.83 4.01
C MET A 195 -1.83 -13.92 5.34
N LYS A 196 -2.32 -13.27 6.41
CA LYS A 196 -1.72 -13.37 7.75
C LYS A 196 -1.81 -14.77 8.33
N LEU A 197 -2.89 -15.48 8.01
CA LEU A 197 -3.14 -16.87 8.39
C LEU A 197 -2.55 -17.89 7.40
N GLU A 198 -1.81 -17.42 6.38
CA GLU A 198 -1.22 -18.26 5.32
C GLU A 198 -2.27 -19.14 4.59
N SER A 199 -3.50 -18.58 4.45
CA SER A 199 -4.61 -19.29 3.82
C SER A 199 -4.37 -19.53 2.34
N THR A 200 -4.89 -20.64 1.85
CA THR A 200 -4.90 -20.96 0.43
C THR A 200 -6.09 -20.27 -0.27
N ALA A 201 -5.99 -20.09 -1.60
CA ALA A 201 -7.09 -19.60 -2.40
C ALA A 201 -8.32 -20.51 -2.29
N GLU A 202 -8.13 -21.83 -2.22
CA GLU A 202 -9.22 -22.81 -2.07
C GLU A 202 -9.97 -22.63 -0.73
N GLU A 203 -9.26 -22.39 0.38
CA GLU A 203 -9.90 -22.17 1.69
C GLU A 203 -10.75 -20.91 1.68
N VAL A 204 -10.28 -19.83 1.07
CA VAL A 204 -11.06 -18.58 0.96
C VAL A 204 -12.24 -18.75 -0.01
N ALA A 205 -12.07 -19.48 -1.12
CA ALA A 205 -13.16 -19.80 -2.04
C ALA A 205 -14.28 -20.60 -1.37
N MET A 206 -13.97 -21.41 -0.36
CA MET A 206 -14.95 -22.19 0.40
C MET A 206 -15.61 -21.38 1.55
N ALA A 207 -15.12 -20.18 1.85
CA ALA A 207 -15.74 -19.32 2.85
C ALA A 207 -17.07 -18.76 2.33
N ILE A 208 -18.10 -18.76 3.19
CA ILE A 208 -19.43 -18.28 2.83
C ILE A 208 -19.44 -16.75 2.84
N HIS A 209 -19.63 -16.13 1.68
CA HIS A 209 -19.84 -14.68 1.55
C HIS A 209 -21.34 -14.36 1.55
N PRO A 210 -21.77 -13.29 2.21
CA PRO A 210 -23.19 -12.91 2.23
C PRO A 210 -23.65 -12.43 0.86
N HIS A 211 -24.86 -12.84 0.44
CA HIS A 211 -25.49 -12.46 -0.81
C HIS A 211 -26.69 -11.52 -0.58
N PRO A 212 -26.86 -10.40 -1.34
CA PRO A 212 -25.95 -9.89 -2.36
C PRO A 212 -24.94 -8.87 -1.78
N THR A 213 -23.67 -9.08 -2.02
CA THR A 213 -22.61 -8.12 -1.62
C THR A 213 -21.57 -7.94 -2.73
N VAL A 214 -20.78 -6.87 -2.61
CA VAL A 214 -19.60 -6.69 -3.48
C VAL A 214 -18.50 -7.68 -3.10
N SER A 215 -18.38 -8.05 -1.82
CA SER A 215 -17.33 -8.96 -1.34
C SER A 215 -17.38 -10.37 -1.93
N GLU A 216 -18.51 -10.79 -2.51
CA GLU A 216 -18.59 -12.07 -3.25
C GLU A 216 -17.55 -12.19 -4.37
N ILE A 217 -17.08 -11.06 -4.92
CA ILE A 217 -16.02 -11.07 -5.94
C ILE A 217 -14.69 -11.63 -5.43
N MET A 218 -14.48 -11.67 -4.13
CA MET A 218 -13.28 -12.24 -3.53
C MET A 218 -13.21 -13.73 -3.77
N HIS A 219 -14.24 -14.50 -3.37
CA HIS A 219 -14.24 -15.95 -3.60
C HIS A 219 -14.37 -16.33 -5.08
N GLU A 220 -15.03 -15.49 -5.90
CA GLU A 220 -15.15 -15.72 -7.34
C GLU A 220 -13.80 -15.57 -8.08
N ALA A 221 -12.85 -14.86 -7.51
CA ALA A 221 -11.52 -14.66 -8.06
C ALA A 221 -10.47 -15.66 -7.52
N MET A 222 -10.84 -16.55 -6.58
CA MET A 222 -9.93 -17.56 -6.00
C MET A 222 -9.82 -18.85 -6.87
#